data_452d3c1c18a127f722247f55b1887a74
#
_entry.id   452d3c1c18a127f722247f55b1887a74
#
_cell.length_a   1.000
_cell.length_b   1.000
_cell.length_c   1.000
_cell.angle_alpha   90.00
_cell.angle_beta   90.00
_cell.angle_gamma   90.00
#
_symmetry.space_group_name_H-M   'P 1'
#
loop_
_entity.id
_entity.type
_entity.pdbx_description
1 polymer ?
#
loop_
_entity_poly.entity_id
_entity_poly.type
_entity_poly.pdbx_seq_one_letter_code
_entity_poly.pdbx_strand_id
1 'polypeptide(L)'
;GLRTLRLKTGTCPRLDRDSIDFDQLKIQRSDPAMSGFSDHPEAKSQRPMQPCWAAASNPRVHDVVRQNLHRSPIRRDGFDALGPRYCPSFEDKVERFSHRDSHQLFLEPEGIESRQLYVGGMSTSMPAEVQQAMLQAIPGLEAVRVLQWGYCVAYDAVDPVQLEPSLEVTALPGLYLAGQLNGTSGYEEAAAQGFWAGINALRSLRDEPPFLLRRDQAYMAVLMDDLTTRGVTEPYRMLTSRAEYRLELRESSAFLRLHEEAKAIGVVSQERLEQREGRREAIDQARSQLESSRSGGRSGWQHLSRPHSDLEAIAQAHEVTLPADGMDREEIQAQARYAGYIERERRRLR
;
A
#
# COMPACT_ATOMS: atom_id res chain seq x y z
N GLY A 1 -8.10 32.77 3.23
CA GLY A 1 -8.27 31.39 3.68
C GLY A 1 -7.63 30.40 2.72
N LEU A 2 -7.45 29.16 3.14
CA LEU A 2 -6.91 28.11 2.27
C LEU A 2 -7.96 27.69 1.23
N ARG A 3 -7.51 27.36 0.02
CA ARG A 3 -8.36 26.71 -1.00
C ARG A 3 -8.65 25.30 -0.57
N THR A 4 -9.90 24.89 -0.68
CA THR A 4 -10.36 23.54 -0.38
C THR A 4 -10.95 22.85 -1.60
N LEU A 5 -10.93 21.53 -1.57
CA LEU A 5 -11.51 20.62 -2.55
C LEU A 5 -12.55 19.76 -1.88
N ARG A 6 -13.70 19.54 -2.51
CA ARG A 6 -14.70 18.60 -2.03
C ARG A 6 -14.45 17.22 -2.62
N LEU A 7 -14.12 16.27 -1.77
CA LEU A 7 -13.82 14.91 -2.14
C LEU A 7 -14.84 13.93 -1.52
N LYS A 8 -14.95 12.73 -2.08
CA LYS A 8 -15.82 11.68 -1.57
C LYS A 8 -15.13 10.33 -1.54
N THR A 9 -15.53 9.50 -0.62
CA THR A 9 -15.18 8.08 -0.55
C THR A 9 -16.40 7.30 -0.06
N GLY A 10 -16.37 5.98 -0.19
CA GLY A 10 -17.41 5.12 0.36
C GLY A 10 -16.83 4.16 1.40
N THR A 11 -17.72 3.56 2.19
CA THR A 11 -17.37 2.50 3.12
C THR A 11 -18.04 1.19 2.69
N CYS A 12 -17.46 0.06 3.09
CA CYS A 12 -18.06 -1.24 2.89
C CYS A 12 -19.00 -1.62 4.03
N PRO A 13 -20.02 -2.46 3.80
CA PRO A 13 -20.85 -2.99 4.87
C PRO A 13 -20.06 -3.93 5.79
N ARG A 14 -20.54 -4.08 7.05
CA ARG A 14 -20.07 -5.09 8.01
C ARG A 14 -21.15 -6.13 8.22
N LEU A 15 -20.74 -7.37 8.12
CA LEU A 15 -21.62 -8.53 8.18
C LEU A 15 -21.46 -9.28 9.50
N ASP A 16 -22.52 -9.87 9.99
CA ASP A 16 -22.46 -10.80 11.10
C ASP A 16 -21.94 -12.16 10.65
N ARG A 17 -20.77 -12.54 11.15
CA ARG A 17 -20.08 -13.79 10.84
C ARG A 17 -20.99 -15.01 10.99
N ASP A 18 -21.84 -15.06 12.03
CA ASP A 18 -22.68 -16.21 12.33
C ASP A 18 -23.86 -16.39 11.34
N SER A 19 -24.04 -15.44 10.42
CA SER A 19 -25.08 -15.48 9.39
C SER A 19 -24.57 -15.87 8.00
N ILE A 20 -23.30 -16.28 7.88
CA ILE A 20 -22.63 -16.57 6.61
C ILE A 20 -22.44 -18.07 6.45
N ASP A 21 -22.78 -18.59 5.29
CA ASP A 21 -22.49 -19.97 4.88
C ASP A 21 -21.08 -20.04 4.26
N PHE A 22 -20.07 -20.30 5.10
CA PHE A 22 -18.69 -20.36 4.68
C PHE A 22 -18.35 -21.56 3.78
N ASP A 23 -19.18 -22.60 3.76
CA ASP A 23 -18.95 -23.77 2.91
C ASP A 23 -19.09 -23.43 1.41
N GLN A 24 -19.80 -22.36 1.10
CA GLN A 24 -19.92 -21.84 -0.26
C GLN A 24 -18.80 -20.85 -0.65
N LEU A 25 -17.90 -20.51 0.26
CA LEU A 25 -16.88 -19.50 0.06
C LEU A 25 -15.48 -20.12 0.01
N LYS A 26 -14.62 -19.54 -0.83
CA LYS A 26 -13.23 -19.99 -0.91
C LYS A 26 -12.38 -19.35 0.19
N ILE A 27 -11.88 -20.16 1.10
CA ILE A 27 -10.92 -19.70 2.13
C ILE A 27 -9.61 -19.21 1.47
N GLN A 28 -9.16 -18.03 1.88
CA GLN A 28 -7.86 -17.49 1.52
C GLN A 28 -7.03 -17.37 2.79
N ARG A 29 -6.02 -18.21 2.90
CA ARG A 29 -5.06 -18.20 4.01
C ARG A 29 -3.96 -17.18 3.73
N SER A 30 -3.35 -16.68 4.81
CA SER A 30 -2.15 -15.86 4.71
C SER A 30 -0.98 -16.68 4.15
N ASP A 31 -0.04 -15.99 3.52
CA ASP A 31 1.20 -16.60 3.06
C ASP A 31 2.07 -16.98 4.28
N PRO A 32 2.39 -18.26 4.49
CA PRO A 32 3.21 -18.69 5.62
C PRO A 32 4.66 -18.20 5.51
N ALA A 33 5.12 -17.86 4.33
CA ALA A 33 6.46 -17.33 4.07
C ALA A 33 6.57 -15.82 4.28
N MET A 34 5.48 -15.13 4.61
CA MET A 34 5.50 -13.68 4.78
C MET A 34 6.39 -13.26 5.96
N SER A 35 7.43 -12.47 5.66
CA SER A 35 8.40 -11.98 6.65
C SER A 35 7.85 -10.88 7.58
N GLY A 36 6.67 -10.31 7.27
CA GLY A 36 6.10 -9.16 7.96
C GLY A 36 6.65 -7.83 7.45
N PHE A 37 6.15 -6.71 8.00
CA PHE A 37 6.52 -5.35 7.58
C PHE A 37 7.72 -4.77 8.36
N SER A 38 8.31 -5.54 9.27
CA SER A 38 9.45 -5.08 10.08
C SER A 38 10.67 -5.95 9.85
N ASP A 39 11.82 -5.30 9.75
CA ASP A 39 13.13 -5.94 9.77
C ASP A 39 13.56 -6.37 11.19
N HIS A 40 12.73 -6.10 12.21
CA HIS A 40 13.02 -6.46 13.59
C HIS A 40 12.50 -7.88 13.90
N PRO A 41 13.35 -8.83 14.34
CA PRO A 41 12.93 -10.19 14.61
C PRO A 41 11.80 -10.31 15.64
N GLU A 42 11.82 -9.46 16.67
CA GLU A 42 10.82 -9.43 17.75
C GLU A 42 9.49 -8.78 17.32
N ALA A 43 9.48 -8.00 16.24
CA ALA A 43 8.26 -7.37 15.74
C ALA A 43 7.39 -8.33 14.91
N LYS A 44 7.85 -9.54 14.65
CA LYS A 44 7.04 -10.58 14.00
C LYS A 44 5.86 -10.92 14.90
N SER A 45 4.65 -10.68 14.40
CA SER A 45 3.44 -10.99 15.16
C SER A 45 3.40 -12.47 15.50
N GLN A 46 3.31 -12.80 16.78
CA GLN A 46 3.07 -14.18 17.25
C GLN A 46 1.56 -14.49 17.29
N ARG A 47 0.71 -13.55 16.88
CA ARG A 47 -0.74 -13.75 16.86
C ARG A 47 -1.11 -14.75 15.76
N PRO A 48 -2.12 -15.60 15.98
CA PRO A 48 -2.59 -16.50 14.94
C PRO A 48 -3.13 -15.69 13.75
N MET A 49 -2.66 -16.08 12.56
CA MET A 49 -3.11 -15.46 11.31
C MET A 49 -4.56 -15.82 11.05
N GLN A 50 -5.39 -14.83 10.78
CA GLN A 50 -6.79 -15.03 10.43
C GLN A 50 -6.94 -15.17 8.92
N PRO A 51 -7.68 -16.17 8.43
CA PRO A 51 -8.00 -16.27 7.00
C PRO A 51 -9.06 -15.24 6.63
N CYS A 52 -9.06 -14.85 5.37
CA CYS A 52 -10.18 -14.18 4.69
C CYS A 52 -10.95 -15.18 3.86
N TRP A 53 -12.13 -14.81 3.39
CA TRP A 53 -12.90 -15.62 2.44
C TRP A 53 -13.13 -14.83 1.18
N ALA A 54 -12.79 -15.44 0.05
CA ALA A 54 -13.06 -14.86 -1.25
C ALA A 54 -14.50 -15.12 -1.64
N ALA A 55 -15.18 -14.06 -2.02
CA ALA A 55 -16.51 -14.07 -2.62
C ALA A 55 -16.46 -13.33 -3.97
N ALA A 56 -17.52 -13.36 -4.72
CA ALA A 56 -17.62 -12.64 -5.98
C ALA A 56 -19.05 -12.14 -6.22
N SER A 57 -19.17 -10.96 -6.79
CA SER A 57 -20.45 -10.53 -7.34
C SER A 57 -20.82 -11.37 -8.58
N ASN A 58 -22.04 -11.25 -9.02
CA ASN A 58 -22.58 -11.95 -10.17
C ASN A 58 -23.58 -11.06 -10.92
N PRO A 59 -24.10 -11.48 -12.09
CA PRO A 59 -25.04 -10.67 -12.87
C PRO A 59 -26.27 -10.21 -12.08
N ARG A 60 -26.80 -11.04 -11.13
CA ARG A 60 -27.95 -10.64 -10.29
C ARG A 60 -27.61 -9.45 -9.38
N VAL A 61 -26.44 -9.47 -8.77
CA VAL A 61 -25.93 -8.32 -7.97
C VAL A 61 -25.82 -7.07 -8.85
N HIS A 62 -25.26 -7.23 -10.06
CA HIS A 62 -25.11 -6.12 -11.00
C HIS A 62 -26.45 -5.56 -11.47
N ASP A 63 -27.46 -6.40 -11.66
CA ASP A 63 -28.81 -5.96 -12.04
C ASP A 63 -29.48 -5.17 -10.90
N VAL A 64 -29.35 -5.64 -9.65
CA VAL A 64 -29.81 -4.88 -8.47
C VAL A 64 -29.18 -3.49 -8.44
N VAL A 65 -27.88 -3.41 -8.68
CA VAL A 65 -27.17 -2.12 -8.73
C VAL A 65 -27.71 -1.25 -9.86
N ARG A 66 -27.77 -1.74 -11.10
CA ARG A 66 -28.20 -0.97 -12.28
C ARG A 66 -29.61 -0.40 -12.11
N GLN A 67 -30.53 -1.20 -11.58
CA GLN A 67 -31.92 -0.77 -11.32
C GLN A 67 -32.02 0.34 -10.28
N ASN A 68 -31.03 0.46 -9.38
CA ASN A 68 -31.05 1.40 -8.26
C ASN A 68 -30.00 2.51 -8.36
N LEU A 69 -29.27 2.65 -9.46
CA LEU A 69 -28.22 3.68 -9.61
C LEU A 69 -28.71 5.10 -9.32
N HIS A 70 -29.93 5.43 -9.69
CA HIS A 70 -30.57 6.72 -9.44
C HIS A 70 -30.82 7.02 -7.95
N ARG A 71 -30.75 6.01 -7.10
CA ARG A 71 -30.95 6.11 -5.65
C ARG A 71 -29.63 6.33 -4.88
N SER A 72 -28.48 6.17 -5.54
CA SER A 72 -27.18 6.39 -4.89
C SER A 72 -26.99 7.87 -4.58
N PRO A 73 -26.75 8.25 -3.29
CA PRO A 73 -26.53 9.64 -2.89
C PRO A 73 -25.38 10.32 -3.63
N ILE A 74 -24.34 9.58 -4.00
CA ILE A 74 -23.18 10.12 -4.71
C ILE A 74 -23.45 10.49 -6.18
N ARG A 75 -24.64 10.16 -6.69
CA ARG A 75 -25.09 10.42 -8.06
C ARG A 75 -26.22 11.44 -8.14
N ARG A 76 -26.63 11.98 -7.00
CA ARG A 76 -27.68 13.03 -7.00
C ARG A 76 -27.10 14.35 -7.49
N ASP A 77 -27.91 15.09 -8.24
CA ASP A 77 -27.59 16.44 -8.64
C ASP A 77 -27.26 17.30 -7.42
N GLY A 78 -26.19 18.12 -7.53
CA GLY A 78 -25.70 18.94 -6.42
C GLY A 78 -24.70 18.28 -5.48
N PHE A 79 -24.32 17.01 -5.69
CA PHE A 79 -23.24 16.37 -4.96
C PHE A 79 -21.90 16.49 -5.73
N ASP A 80 -21.40 17.73 -5.80
CA ASP A 80 -20.16 18.08 -6.47
C ASP A 80 -18.93 17.63 -5.68
N ALA A 81 -18.69 16.32 -5.61
CA ALA A 81 -17.50 15.77 -4.97
C ALA A 81 -16.86 14.71 -5.88
N LEU A 82 -15.54 14.74 -5.97
CA LEU A 82 -14.77 13.80 -6.78
C LEU A 82 -14.47 12.51 -5.97
N GLY A 83 -14.75 11.36 -6.58
CA GLY A 83 -14.46 10.06 -6.01
C GLY A 83 -13.12 9.50 -6.47
N PRO A 84 -12.52 8.56 -5.72
CA PRO A 84 -11.23 7.99 -6.06
C PRO A 84 -11.30 7.12 -7.31
N ARG A 85 -10.39 7.33 -8.25
CA ARG A 85 -10.29 6.57 -9.50
C ARG A 85 -9.99 5.09 -9.28
N TYR A 86 -9.13 4.80 -8.31
CA TYR A 86 -8.60 3.45 -8.06
C TYR A 86 -9.25 2.72 -6.89
N CYS A 87 -10.19 3.36 -6.20
CA CYS A 87 -11.07 2.74 -5.22
C CYS A 87 -12.51 3.22 -5.48
N PRO A 88 -13.06 2.96 -6.67
CA PRO A 88 -14.41 3.39 -7.00
C PRO A 88 -15.42 2.68 -6.11
N SER A 89 -16.59 3.29 -5.93
CA SER A 89 -17.71 2.60 -5.30
C SER A 89 -18.09 1.35 -6.10
N PHE A 90 -18.78 0.43 -5.47
CA PHE A 90 -19.21 -0.80 -6.15
C PHE A 90 -20.14 -0.49 -7.34
N GLU A 91 -21.01 0.52 -7.19
CA GLU A 91 -21.87 1.00 -8.26
C GLU A 91 -21.07 1.59 -9.43
N ASP A 92 -19.94 2.28 -9.17
CA ASP A 92 -19.05 2.76 -10.23
C ASP A 92 -18.31 1.61 -10.93
N LYS A 93 -17.95 0.55 -10.19
CA LYS A 93 -17.33 -0.65 -10.78
C LYS A 93 -18.28 -1.34 -11.75
N VAL A 94 -19.54 -1.56 -11.33
CA VAL A 94 -20.57 -2.23 -12.16
C VAL A 94 -20.83 -1.44 -13.44
N GLU A 95 -20.78 -0.13 -13.40
CA GLU A 95 -21.00 0.71 -14.58
C GLU A 95 -19.76 0.80 -15.48
N ARG A 96 -18.60 1.19 -14.91
CA ARG A 96 -17.34 1.36 -15.68
C ARG A 96 -16.84 0.07 -16.31
N PHE A 97 -17.08 -1.06 -15.64
CA PHE A 97 -16.68 -2.39 -16.10
C PHE A 97 -17.88 -3.27 -16.41
N SER A 98 -18.87 -2.71 -17.09
CA SER A 98 -20.13 -3.38 -17.43
C SER A 98 -19.97 -4.65 -18.27
N HIS A 99 -18.81 -4.80 -18.93
CA HIS A 99 -18.43 -6.01 -19.68
C HIS A 99 -17.99 -7.17 -18.78
N ARG A 100 -17.82 -6.96 -17.47
CA ARG A 100 -17.46 -8.01 -16.51
C ARG A 100 -18.71 -8.53 -15.82
N ASP A 101 -18.85 -9.85 -15.78
CA ASP A 101 -19.96 -10.51 -15.10
C ASP A 101 -19.74 -10.65 -13.59
N SER A 102 -18.51 -10.36 -13.11
CA SER A 102 -18.12 -10.57 -11.71
C SER A 102 -17.03 -9.60 -11.26
N HIS A 103 -17.12 -9.18 -10.00
CA HIS A 103 -16.07 -8.47 -9.28
C HIS A 103 -15.72 -9.24 -8.02
N GLN A 104 -14.41 -9.38 -7.76
CA GLN A 104 -13.91 -10.05 -6.57
C GLN A 104 -14.25 -9.25 -5.31
N LEU A 105 -14.63 -9.97 -4.25
CA LEU A 105 -14.91 -9.47 -2.92
C LEU A 105 -14.14 -10.31 -1.91
N PHE A 106 -13.86 -9.72 -0.76
CA PHE A 106 -13.25 -10.41 0.36
C PHE A 106 -14.05 -10.18 1.64
N LEU A 107 -14.29 -11.26 2.39
CA LEU A 107 -14.82 -11.16 3.74
C LEU A 107 -13.65 -11.22 4.71
N GLU A 108 -13.37 -10.12 5.36
CA GLU A 108 -12.17 -9.88 6.17
C GLU A 108 -12.56 -9.71 7.64
N PRO A 109 -12.05 -10.56 8.56
CA PRO A 109 -12.30 -10.36 9.99
C PRO A 109 -11.70 -9.03 10.48
N GLU A 110 -12.47 -8.22 11.17
CA GLU A 110 -11.97 -6.98 11.78
C GLU A 110 -11.19 -7.21 13.08
N GLY A 111 -11.09 -8.45 13.53
CA GLY A 111 -10.33 -8.87 14.70
C GLY A 111 -10.45 -10.36 14.94
N ILE A 112 -9.57 -10.94 15.78
CA ILE A 112 -9.48 -12.38 16.02
C ILE A 112 -10.81 -12.93 16.57
N GLU A 113 -11.41 -12.23 17.51
CA GLU A 113 -12.68 -12.60 18.16
C GLU A 113 -13.87 -11.79 17.66
N SER A 114 -13.65 -10.99 16.62
CA SER A 114 -14.73 -10.14 16.08
C SER A 114 -15.78 -10.97 15.37
N ARG A 115 -17.05 -10.67 15.68
CA ARG A 115 -18.19 -11.18 14.90
C ARG A 115 -18.40 -10.38 13.60
N GLN A 116 -17.70 -9.27 13.44
CA GLN A 116 -17.83 -8.41 12.26
C GLN A 116 -16.84 -8.84 11.17
N LEU A 117 -17.39 -8.98 9.95
CA LEU A 117 -16.63 -9.15 8.74
C LEU A 117 -16.81 -7.93 7.84
N TYR A 118 -15.70 -7.35 7.42
CA TYR A 118 -15.63 -6.29 6.43
C TYR A 118 -15.77 -6.87 5.02
N VAL A 119 -16.59 -6.26 4.17
CA VAL A 119 -16.78 -6.74 2.79
C VAL A 119 -15.86 -5.96 1.85
N GLY A 120 -14.59 -6.35 1.84
CA GLY A 120 -13.59 -5.74 0.95
C GLY A 120 -14.02 -5.78 -0.50
N GLY A 121 -13.92 -4.63 -1.18
CA GLY A 121 -14.32 -4.48 -2.58
C GLY A 121 -15.75 -4.05 -2.84
N MET A 122 -16.62 -3.98 -1.79
CA MET A 122 -18.03 -3.56 -1.89
C MET A 122 -18.28 -2.21 -1.19
N SER A 123 -17.40 -1.24 -1.37
CA SER A 123 -17.68 0.12 -0.93
C SER A 123 -18.89 0.67 -1.67
N THR A 124 -19.93 1.08 -0.94
CA THR A 124 -21.19 1.51 -1.55
C THR A 124 -21.92 2.55 -0.71
N SER A 125 -22.72 3.39 -1.37
CA SER A 125 -23.61 4.34 -0.73
C SER A 125 -25.10 4.06 -1.03
N MET A 126 -25.40 2.91 -1.62
CA MET A 126 -26.77 2.52 -1.92
C MET A 126 -27.62 2.46 -0.65
N PRO A 127 -28.93 2.67 -0.74
CA PRO A 127 -29.86 2.49 0.40
C PRO A 127 -29.74 1.09 1.03
N ALA A 128 -30.02 0.97 2.32
CA ALA A 128 -29.84 -0.25 3.08
C ALA A 128 -30.53 -1.48 2.47
N GLU A 129 -31.77 -1.33 2.00
CA GLU A 129 -32.52 -2.42 1.36
C GLU A 129 -31.91 -2.84 0.01
N VAL A 130 -31.25 -1.93 -0.69
CA VAL A 130 -30.53 -2.24 -1.92
C VAL A 130 -29.25 -3.01 -1.59
N GLN A 131 -28.50 -2.58 -0.58
CA GLN A 131 -27.32 -3.30 -0.09
C GLN A 131 -27.69 -4.71 0.38
N GLN A 132 -28.82 -4.87 1.09
CA GLN A 132 -29.30 -6.17 1.51
C GLN A 132 -29.59 -7.07 0.31
N ALA A 133 -30.27 -6.55 -0.71
CA ALA A 133 -30.57 -7.29 -1.93
C ALA A 133 -29.30 -7.67 -2.72
N MET A 134 -28.31 -6.77 -2.76
CA MET A 134 -27.00 -7.04 -3.37
C MET A 134 -26.28 -8.19 -2.66
N LEU A 135 -26.22 -8.14 -1.34
CA LEU A 135 -25.52 -9.14 -0.52
C LEU A 135 -26.20 -10.50 -0.61
N GLN A 136 -27.55 -10.56 -0.49
CA GLN A 136 -28.32 -11.79 -0.57
C GLN A 136 -28.28 -12.48 -1.95
N ALA A 137 -27.88 -11.76 -2.98
CA ALA A 137 -27.67 -12.33 -4.32
C ALA A 137 -26.29 -12.99 -4.48
N ILE A 138 -25.43 -12.95 -3.46
CA ILE A 138 -24.09 -13.56 -3.48
C ILE A 138 -24.18 -14.94 -2.81
N PRO A 139 -23.65 -16.02 -3.45
CA PRO A 139 -23.58 -17.34 -2.82
C PRO A 139 -22.89 -17.31 -1.46
N GLY A 140 -23.50 -17.95 -0.45
CA GLY A 140 -23.05 -17.97 0.93
C GLY A 140 -23.49 -16.77 1.77
N LEU A 141 -24.16 -15.77 1.16
CA LEU A 141 -24.65 -14.58 1.85
C LEU A 141 -26.19 -14.45 1.80
N GLU A 142 -26.92 -15.47 1.38
CA GLU A 142 -28.39 -15.45 1.18
C GLU A 142 -29.14 -15.10 2.46
N ALA A 143 -28.63 -15.58 3.61
CA ALA A 143 -29.23 -15.33 4.94
C ALA A 143 -28.49 -14.27 5.76
N VAL A 144 -27.61 -13.48 5.12
CA VAL A 144 -26.70 -12.58 5.82
C VAL A 144 -27.42 -11.48 6.61
N ARG A 145 -26.97 -11.25 7.84
CA ARG A 145 -27.31 -10.08 8.65
C ARG A 145 -26.24 -9.01 8.51
N VAL A 146 -26.67 -7.79 8.20
CA VAL A 146 -25.79 -6.64 8.13
C VAL A 146 -25.77 -5.95 9.48
N LEU A 147 -24.58 -5.83 10.07
CA LEU A 147 -24.37 -5.13 11.35
C LEU A 147 -24.17 -3.63 11.13
N GLN A 148 -23.53 -3.25 10.03
CA GLN A 148 -23.34 -1.86 9.64
C GLN A 148 -23.44 -1.75 8.12
N TRP A 149 -24.25 -0.82 7.65
CA TRP A 149 -24.40 -0.50 6.24
C TRP A 149 -23.20 0.29 5.73
N GLY A 150 -22.84 0.10 4.48
CA GLY A 150 -21.95 0.99 3.75
C GLY A 150 -22.58 2.38 3.58
N TYR A 151 -21.76 3.41 3.59
CA TYR A 151 -22.21 4.80 3.41
C TYR A 151 -21.16 5.64 2.69
N CYS A 152 -21.60 6.75 2.12
CA CYS A 152 -20.72 7.71 1.50
C CYS A 152 -20.20 8.70 2.55
N VAL A 153 -18.92 9.01 2.46
CA VAL A 153 -18.28 10.10 3.19
C VAL A 153 -17.90 11.18 2.19
N ALA A 154 -18.38 12.40 2.43
CA ALA A 154 -17.91 13.59 1.73
C ALA A 154 -17.08 14.43 2.70
N TYR A 155 -15.93 14.90 2.27
CA TYR A 155 -15.02 15.66 3.10
C TYR A 155 -14.33 16.77 2.33
N ASP A 156 -13.92 17.81 3.06
CA ASP A 156 -13.13 18.90 2.51
C ASP A 156 -11.64 18.58 2.73
N ALA A 157 -10.87 18.70 1.65
CA ALA A 157 -9.42 18.62 1.69
C ALA A 157 -8.85 19.99 1.35
N VAL A 158 -7.70 20.32 1.90
CA VAL A 158 -6.91 21.48 1.48
C VAL A 158 -6.22 21.13 0.17
N ASP A 159 -6.22 22.05 -0.79
CA ASP A 159 -5.44 21.87 -2.02
C ASP A 159 -3.95 21.84 -1.67
N PRO A 160 -3.28 20.68 -1.82
CA PRO A 160 -1.95 20.46 -1.26
C PRO A 160 -0.83 21.24 -1.95
N VAL A 161 -1.07 21.88 -3.08
CA VAL A 161 -0.09 22.83 -3.68
C VAL A 161 0.13 24.10 -2.84
N GLN A 162 -0.65 24.28 -1.78
CA GLN A 162 -0.46 25.36 -0.80
C GLN A 162 0.45 24.96 0.36
N LEU A 163 1.03 23.76 0.28
CA LEU A 163 1.97 23.24 1.28
C LEU A 163 3.38 23.28 0.72
N GLU A 164 4.32 23.58 1.60
CA GLU A 164 5.74 23.35 1.35
C GLU A 164 6.04 21.84 1.23
N PRO A 165 7.17 21.43 0.65
CA PRO A 165 7.56 20.01 0.62
C PRO A 165 7.68 19.36 2.02
N SER A 166 7.78 20.15 3.08
CA SER A 166 7.75 19.74 4.49
C SER A 166 6.35 19.39 5.00
N LEU A 167 5.30 19.68 4.22
CA LEU A 167 3.88 19.69 4.55
C LEU A 167 3.45 20.84 5.48
N GLU A 168 4.28 21.84 5.66
CA GLU A 168 3.91 23.10 6.31
C GLU A 168 3.02 23.94 5.37
N VAL A 169 2.04 24.61 5.92
CA VAL A 169 1.18 25.52 5.14
C VAL A 169 1.95 26.78 4.81
N THR A 170 2.20 27.05 3.52
CA THR A 170 3.00 28.23 3.09
C THR A 170 2.49 29.56 3.64
N ALA A 171 1.16 29.72 3.75
CA ALA A 171 0.54 30.96 4.25
C ALA A 171 0.44 31.03 5.78
N LEU A 172 0.74 29.95 6.51
CA LEU A 172 0.59 29.85 7.97
C LEU A 172 1.76 29.06 8.57
N PRO A 173 2.94 29.70 8.73
CA PRO A 173 4.09 29.05 9.32
C PRO A 173 3.80 28.42 10.68
N GLY A 174 4.31 27.22 10.93
CA GLY A 174 4.07 26.43 12.13
C GLY A 174 2.84 25.50 12.04
N LEU A 175 2.02 25.61 10.98
CA LEU A 175 0.91 24.70 10.74
C LEU A 175 1.28 23.63 9.71
N TYR A 176 1.25 22.37 10.12
CA TYR A 176 1.50 21.20 9.26
C TYR A 176 0.23 20.41 9.05
N LEU A 177 -0.01 19.96 7.84
CA LEU A 177 -1.19 19.16 7.49
C LEU A 177 -0.76 17.75 7.03
N ALA A 178 -1.58 16.75 7.38
CA ALA A 178 -1.30 15.36 7.01
C ALA A 178 -2.58 14.55 6.79
N GLY A 179 -2.45 13.47 5.98
CA GLY A 179 -3.51 12.50 5.77
C GLY A 179 -4.59 12.98 4.80
N GLN A 180 -5.81 12.58 5.09
CA GLN A 180 -6.97 12.83 4.22
C GLN A 180 -7.21 14.33 3.97
N LEU A 181 -6.82 15.17 4.89
CA LEU A 181 -6.91 16.63 4.77
C LEU A 181 -6.09 17.17 3.58
N ASN A 182 -5.04 16.47 3.17
CA ASN A 182 -4.21 16.80 1.99
C ASN A 182 -4.70 16.11 0.71
N GLY A 183 -5.94 15.61 0.70
CA GLY A 183 -6.55 15.02 -0.48
C GLY A 183 -6.15 13.57 -0.77
N THR A 184 -5.56 12.85 0.19
CA THR A 184 -5.30 11.40 0.06
C THR A 184 -6.46 10.57 0.61
N SER A 185 -6.52 9.28 0.28
CA SER A 185 -7.61 8.40 0.73
C SER A 185 -7.15 7.03 1.24
N GLY A 186 -5.86 6.83 1.55
CA GLY A 186 -5.32 5.57 2.07
C GLY A 186 -4.71 5.71 3.47
N TYR A 187 -4.70 4.61 4.21
CA TYR A 187 -4.07 4.55 5.54
C TYR A 187 -2.56 4.76 5.44
N GLU A 188 -1.94 4.16 4.45
CA GLU A 188 -0.50 4.22 4.20
C GLU A 188 -0.08 5.64 3.86
N GLU A 189 -0.86 6.33 3.03
CA GLU A 189 -0.62 7.72 2.68
C GLU A 189 -0.74 8.63 3.92
N ALA A 190 -1.74 8.38 4.78
CA ALA A 190 -1.93 9.16 6.00
C ALA A 190 -0.78 8.94 6.99
N ALA A 191 -0.32 7.69 7.17
CA ALA A 191 0.79 7.36 8.05
C ALA A 191 2.10 8.02 7.57
N ALA A 192 2.39 7.94 6.27
CA ALA A 192 3.58 8.56 5.68
C ALA A 192 3.58 10.08 5.85
N GLN A 193 2.45 10.75 5.61
CA GLN A 193 2.32 12.18 5.79
C GLN A 193 2.43 12.59 7.25
N GLY A 194 1.79 11.87 8.18
CA GLY A 194 1.87 12.15 9.62
C GLY A 194 3.30 12.04 10.15
N PHE A 195 4.03 10.98 9.73
CA PHE A 195 5.44 10.81 10.05
C PHE A 195 6.29 11.97 9.51
N TRP A 196 6.12 12.32 8.23
CA TRP A 196 6.84 13.39 7.57
C TRP A 196 6.58 14.76 8.19
N ALA A 197 5.31 15.10 8.40
CA ALA A 197 4.91 16.36 9.03
C ALA A 197 5.41 16.47 10.48
N GLY A 198 5.32 15.39 11.25
CA GLY A 198 5.79 15.36 12.63
C GLY A 198 7.30 15.59 12.77
N ILE A 199 8.10 14.95 11.91
CA ILE A 199 9.56 15.19 11.88
C ILE A 199 9.87 16.64 11.49
N ASN A 200 9.22 17.17 10.46
CA ASN A 200 9.47 18.52 9.99
C ASN A 200 9.02 19.58 11.01
N ALA A 201 7.90 19.37 11.68
CA ALA A 201 7.48 20.23 12.79
C ALA A 201 8.50 20.25 13.93
N LEU A 202 9.04 19.08 14.32
CA LEU A 202 10.06 18.99 15.35
C LEU A 202 11.36 19.71 14.91
N ARG A 203 11.79 19.52 13.67
CA ARG A 203 13.01 20.16 13.15
C ARG A 203 12.85 21.67 13.06
N SER A 204 11.68 22.15 12.64
CA SER A 204 11.36 23.59 12.66
C SER A 204 11.45 24.19 14.05
N LEU A 205 10.94 23.49 15.09
CA LEU A 205 11.08 23.94 16.50
C LEU A 205 12.53 23.98 17.02
N ARG A 206 13.43 23.29 16.32
CA ARG A 206 14.87 23.24 16.65
C ARG A 206 15.73 24.11 15.73
N ASP A 207 15.11 24.89 14.88
CA ASP A 207 15.79 25.68 13.83
C ASP A 207 16.71 24.82 12.95
N GLU A 208 16.34 23.55 12.71
CA GLU A 208 17.04 22.62 11.84
C GLU A 208 16.45 22.64 10.41
N PRO A 209 17.28 22.35 9.37
CA PRO A 209 16.80 22.21 8.01
C PRO A 209 15.70 21.15 7.91
N PRO A 210 14.70 21.30 6.98
CA PRO A 210 13.63 20.34 6.84
C PRO A 210 14.14 18.95 6.41
N PHE A 211 13.49 17.90 6.88
CA PHE A 211 13.68 16.53 6.41
C PHE A 211 12.95 16.34 5.09
N LEU A 212 13.71 16.19 4.03
CA LEU A 212 13.19 15.98 2.68
C LEU A 212 13.93 14.81 2.04
N LEU A 213 13.18 13.84 1.54
CA LEU A 213 13.71 12.74 0.73
C LEU A 213 13.44 13.01 -0.75
N ARG A 214 14.30 12.45 -1.61
CA ARG A 214 14.10 12.50 -3.06
C ARG A 214 13.22 11.34 -3.52
N ARG A 215 12.61 11.49 -4.71
CA ARG A 215 11.74 10.49 -5.34
C ARG A 215 12.41 9.13 -5.59
N ASP A 216 13.75 9.11 -5.71
CA ASP A 216 14.55 7.89 -5.84
C ASP A 216 14.89 7.21 -4.50
N GLN A 217 14.57 7.86 -3.37
CA GLN A 217 14.87 7.33 -2.03
C GLN A 217 13.68 6.63 -1.38
N ALA A 218 12.46 7.12 -1.57
CA ALA A 218 11.29 6.53 -0.91
C ALA A 218 9.98 6.79 -1.64
N TYR A 219 9.00 5.86 -1.52
CA TYR A 219 7.63 6.10 -1.99
C TYR A 219 6.96 7.27 -1.28
N MET A 220 7.26 7.50 0.01
CA MET A 220 6.75 8.68 0.71
C MET A 220 7.25 9.98 0.09
N ALA A 221 8.46 10.01 -0.45
CA ALA A 221 8.97 11.18 -1.15
C ALA A 221 8.23 11.43 -2.49
N VAL A 222 7.92 10.36 -3.24
CA VAL A 222 7.07 10.45 -4.44
C VAL A 222 5.70 11.02 -4.07
N LEU A 223 5.11 10.56 -2.98
CA LEU A 223 3.83 11.06 -2.46
C LEU A 223 3.90 12.56 -2.13
N MET A 224 4.90 13.00 -1.34
CA MET A 224 5.02 14.41 -0.94
C MET A 224 5.25 15.32 -2.14
N ASP A 225 6.13 14.92 -3.06
CA ASP A 225 6.40 15.67 -4.28
C ASP A 225 5.16 15.77 -5.18
N ASP A 226 4.45 14.67 -5.42
CA ASP A 226 3.21 14.69 -6.23
C ASP A 226 2.15 15.62 -5.61
N LEU A 227 1.94 15.57 -4.29
CA LEU A 227 0.97 16.40 -3.59
C LEU A 227 1.31 17.88 -3.69
N THR A 228 2.54 18.26 -3.35
CA THR A 228 2.93 19.67 -3.22
C THR A 228 3.23 20.34 -4.55
N THR A 229 3.60 19.58 -5.60
CA THR A 229 3.93 20.15 -6.91
C THR A 229 2.78 20.06 -7.92
N ARG A 230 2.02 18.95 -7.93
CA ARG A 230 0.96 18.69 -8.92
C ARG A 230 -0.44 18.90 -8.34
N GLY A 231 -0.58 18.83 -7.03
CA GLY A 231 -1.87 18.82 -6.37
C GLY A 231 -2.70 17.58 -6.66
N VAL A 232 -3.98 17.65 -6.35
CA VAL A 232 -4.91 16.54 -6.54
C VAL A 232 -6.17 17.04 -7.25
N THR A 233 -6.66 16.23 -8.21
CA THR A 233 -7.94 16.43 -8.88
C THR A 233 -8.97 15.39 -8.47
N GLU A 234 -8.54 14.37 -7.76
CA GLU A 234 -9.33 13.26 -7.20
C GLU A 234 -8.61 12.76 -5.95
N PRO A 235 -9.24 12.00 -5.04
CA PRO A 235 -8.55 11.42 -3.90
C PRO A 235 -7.30 10.64 -4.30
N TYR A 236 -6.14 11.12 -3.85
CA TYR A 236 -4.85 10.55 -4.24
C TYR A 236 -4.64 9.17 -3.61
N ARG A 237 -4.11 8.24 -4.41
CA ARG A 237 -3.60 6.95 -3.97
C ARG A 237 -2.20 6.75 -4.51
N MET A 238 -1.31 6.27 -3.63
CA MET A 238 0.04 5.90 -4.02
C MET A 238 0.02 4.57 -4.77
N LEU A 239 0.48 4.61 -6.02
CA LEU A 239 0.58 3.45 -6.89
C LEU A 239 2.01 3.30 -7.40
N THR A 240 2.45 2.07 -7.62
CA THR A 240 3.78 1.78 -8.17
C THR A 240 4.03 2.45 -9.52
N SER A 241 2.97 2.71 -10.30
CA SER A 241 3.04 3.42 -11.58
C SER A 241 3.41 4.90 -11.45
N ARG A 242 3.32 5.49 -10.25
CA ARG A 242 3.71 6.88 -9.99
C ARG A 242 5.20 7.04 -9.71
N ALA A 243 5.89 5.94 -9.39
CA ALA A 243 7.32 5.96 -9.04
C ALA A 243 8.17 5.60 -10.27
N GLU A 244 9.04 6.49 -10.66
CA GLU A 244 10.01 6.32 -11.73
C GLU A 244 11.04 5.24 -11.38
N TYR A 245 11.47 5.22 -10.11
CA TYR A 245 12.49 4.31 -9.58
C TYR A 245 11.90 3.07 -8.90
N ARG A 246 10.72 2.59 -9.33
CA ARG A 246 9.99 1.52 -8.65
C ARG A 246 10.76 0.20 -8.49
N LEU A 247 11.74 -0.08 -9.36
CA LEU A 247 12.59 -1.26 -9.25
C LEU A 247 13.64 -1.13 -8.15
N GLU A 248 13.96 0.09 -7.71
CA GLU A 248 14.86 0.37 -6.60
C GLU A 248 14.09 0.53 -5.28
N LEU A 249 12.87 1.09 -5.34
CA LEU A 249 12.03 1.36 -4.18
C LEU A 249 11.30 0.10 -3.68
N ARG A 250 12.03 -0.99 -3.46
CA ARG A 250 11.47 -2.24 -2.93
C ARG A 250 11.44 -2.21 -1.40
N GLU A 251 10.54 -3.02 -0.83
CA GLU A 251 10.45 -3.22 0.61
C GLU A 251 11.76 -3.78 1.18
N SER A 252 12.30 -4.83 0.54
CA SER A 252 13.55 -5.49 0.94
C SER A 252 14.76 -4.56 1.02
N SER A 253 14.79 -3.49 0.20
CA SER A 253 15.90 -2.53 0.18
C SER A 253 15.67 -1.29 1.04
N ALA A 254 14.52 -1.15 1.69
CA ALA A 254 14.17 0.10 2.39
C ALA A 254 15.17 0.45 3.50
N PHE A 255 15.57 -0.53 4.32
CA PHE A 255 16.53 -0.30 5.40
C PHE A 255 17.93 0.06 4.89
N LEU A 256 18.34 -0.45 3.72
CA LEU A 256 19.61 -0.08 3.08
C LEU A 256 19.59 1.36 2.55
N ARG A 257 18.51 1.71 1.84
CA ARG A 257 18.37 3.02 1.19
C ARG A 257 18.18 4.17 2.18
N LEU A 258 17.52 3.92 3.31
CA LEU A 258 17.13 4.96 4.28
C LEU A 258 17.96 4.91 5.57
N HIS A 259 19.06 4.14 5.62
CA HIS A 259 19.88 3.98 6.81
C HIS A 259 20.46 5.31 7.32
N GLU A 260 21.09 6.08 6.43
CA GLU A 260 21.74 7.33 6.79
C GLU A 260 20.71 8.41 7.17
N GLU A 261 19.58 8.46 6.46
CA GLU A 261 18.50 9.39 6.75
C GLU A 261 17.85 9.06 8.11
N ALA A 262 17.61 7.78 8.39
CA ALA A 262 17.06 7.35 9.68
C ALA A 262 18.00 7.65 10.85
N LYS A 263 19.30 7.48 10.64
CA LYS A 263 20.35 7.86 11.60
C LYS A 263 20.36 9.36 11.83
N ALA A 264 20.32 10.16 10.76
CA ALA A 264 20.37 11.62 10.83
C ALA A 264 19.19 12.24 11.59
N ILE A 265 17.99 11.66 11.47
CA ILE A 265 16.80 12.13 12.19
C ILE A 265 16.60 11.48 13.56
N GLY A 266 17.42 10.50 13.94
CA GLY A 266 17.41 9.89 15.26
C GLY A 266 16.17 9.06 15.61
N VAL A 267 15.47 8.50 14.60
CA VAL A 267 14.25 7.69 14.81
C VAL A 267 14.53 6.20 15.00
N VAL A 268 15.78 5.79 14.90
CA VAL A 268 16.21 4.40 15.06
C VAL A 268 17.24 4.34 16.19
N SER A 269 17.11 3.37 17.10
CA SER A 269 18.08 3.18 18.18
C SER A 269 19.46 2.80 17.65
N GLN A 270 20.50 3.11 18.43
CA GLN A 270 21.88 2.79 18.07
C GLN A 270 22.08 1.28 17.84
N GLU A 271 21.50 0.46 18.69
CA GLU A 271 21.53 -1.01 18.55
C GLU A 271 20.98 -1.47 17.19
N ARG A 272 19.85 -0.91 16.77
CA ARG A 272 19.25 -1.23 15.46
C ARG A 272 20.08 -0.73 14.29
N LEU A 273 20.73 0.42 14.44
CA LEU A 273 21.65 0.92 13.41
C LEU A 273 22.82 -0.05 13.22
N GLU A 274 23.40 -0.55 14.32
CA GLU A 274 24.49 -1.53 14.30
C GLU A 274 24.04 -2.88 13.68
N GLN A 275 22.85 -3.37 14.04
CA GLN A 275 22.28 -4.58 13.44
C GLN A 275 22.09 -4.43 11.91
N ARG A 276 21.59 -3.28 11.47
CA ARG A 276 21.38 -2.99 10.05
C ARG A 276 22.69 -2.84 9.29
N GLU A 277 23.71 -2.27 9.92
CA GLU A 277 25.05 -2.20 9.34
C GLU A 277 25.63 -3.59 9.13
N GLY A 278 25.55 -4.49 10.13
CA GLY A 278 25.98 -5.87 9.97
C GLY A 278 25.23 -6.64 8.86
N ARG A 279 23.92 -6.39 8.68
CA ARG A 279 23.15 -6.94 7.58
C ARG A 279 23.61 -6.40 6.23
N ARG A 280 23.88 -5.09 6.12
CA ARG A 280 24.44 -4.45 4.92
C ARG A 280 25.78 -5.07 4.54
N GLU A 281 26.70 -5.21 5.49
CA GLU A 281 28.00 -5.85 5.28
C GLU A 281 27.86 -7.30 4.79
N ALA A 282 26.93 -8.08 5.36
CA ALA A 282 26.68 -9.45 4.93
C ALA A 282 26.13 -9.55 3.50
N ILE A 283 25.23 -8.64 3.10
CA ILE A 283 24.72 -8.53 1.73
C ILE A 283 25.86 -8.16 0.76
N ASP A 284 26.66 -7.16 1.09
CA ASP A 284 27.76 -6.69 0.24
C ASP A 284 28.85 -7.76 0.10
N GLN A 285 29.15 -8.50 1.16
CA GLN A 285 30.08 -9.63 1.13
C GLN A 285 29.58 -10.77 0.23
N ALA A 286 28.34 -11.19 0.39
CA ALA A 286 27.75 -12.23 -0.45
C ALA A 286 27.72 -11.80 -1.93
N ARG A 287 27.35 -10.56 -2.19
CA ARG A 287 27.39 -9.99 -3.54
C ARG A 287 28.80 -10.00 -4.14
N SER A 288 29.79 -9.54 -3.39
CA SER A 288 31.20 -9.52 -3.83
C SER A 288 31.70 -10.95 -4.15
N GLN A 289 31.36 -11.92 -3.34
CA GLN A 289 31.68 -13.33 -3.57
C GLN A 289 31.01 -13.85 -4.84
N LEU A 290 29.72 -13.56 -5.05
CA LEU A 290 28.99 -13.92 -6.27
C LEU A 290 29.57 -13.27 -7.54
N GLU A 291 30.04 -12.02 -7.45
CA GLU A 291 30.64 -11.30 -8.57
C GLU A 291 32.03 -11.84 -8.93
N SER A 292 32.82 -12.23 -7.94
CA SER A 292 34.21 -12.72 -8.11
C SER A 292 34.31 -14.22 -8.44
N SER A 293 33.41 -15.04 -7.93
CA SER A 293 33.40 -16.49 -8.18
C SER A 293 33.15 -16.83 -9.66
N ARG A 294 33.68 -17.97 -10.12
CA ARG A 294 33.47 -18.44 -11.51
C ARG A 294 33.13 -19.93 -11.53
N SER A 295 32.09 -20.27 -12.28
CA SER A 295 31.69 -21.64 -12.60
C SER A 295 31.13 -21.68 -14.02
N GLY A 296 31.59 -22.62 -14.83
CA GLY A 296 31.15 -22.72 -16.23
C GLY A 296 31.40 -21.44 -17.07
N GLY A 297 32.48 -20.69 -16.77
CA GLY A 297 32.84 -19.46 -17.47
C GLY A 297 32.06 -18.21 -17.10
N ARG A 298 31.16 -18.28 -16.11
CA ARG A 298 30.33 -17.16 -15.63
C ARG A 298 30.49 -16.96 -14.13
N SER A 299 30.24 -15.71 -13.68
CA SER A 299 30.17 -15.44 -12.24
C SER A 299 28.85 -15.93 -11.64
N GLY A 300 28.85 -16.18 -10.32
CA GLY A 300 27.61 -16.46 -9.60
C GLY A 300 26.57 -15.35 -9.78
N TRP A 301 26.99 -14.09 -9.81
CA TRP A 301 26.12 -12.94 -10.11
C TRP A 301 25.47 -13.02 -11.49
N GLN A 302 26.23 -13.41 -12.54
CA GLN A 302 25.70 -13.61 -13.89
C GLN A 302 24.74 -14.80 -13.98
N HIS A 303 24.93 -15.83 -13.17
CA HIS A 303 23.98 -16.93 -13.05
C HIS A 303 22.69 -16.48 -12.35
N LEU A 304 22.81 -15.71 -11.26
CA LEU A 304 21.70 -15.21 -10.49
C LEU A 304 20.83 -14.19 -11.25
N SER A 305 21.41 -13.43 -12.18
CA SER A 305 20.68 -12.45 -13.01
C SER A 305 19.72 -13.08 -14.02
N ARG A 306 19.70 -14.40 -14.18
CA ARG A 306 18.81 -15.09 -15.11
C ARG A 306 17.41 -15.27 -14.55
N PRO A 307 16.37 -15.32 -15.41
CA PRO A 307 15.02 -15.70 -14.98
C PRO A 307 15.02 -17.07 -14.29
N HIS A 308 14.21 -17.22 -13.27
CA HIS A 308 14.04 -18.48 -12.52
C HIS A 308 15.31 -19.05 -11.89
N SER A 309 16.32 -18.21 -11.64
CA SER A 309 17.53 -18.60 -10.92
C SER A 309 17.21 -18.88 -9.44
N ASP A 310 17.88 -19.88 -8.87
CA ASP A 310 17.82 -20.28 -7.48
C ASP A 310 19.09 -19.77 -6.78
N LEU A 311 18.92 -18.88 -5.78
CA LEU A 311 20.03 -18.28 -5.06
C LEU A 311 20.81 -19.32 -4.24
N GLU A 312 20.11 -20.22 -3.56
CA GLU A 312 20.73 -21.24 -2.71
C GLU A 312 21.57 -22.23 -3.53
N ALA A 313 21.02 -22.72 -4.65
CA ALA A 313 21.75 -23.61 -5.54
C ALA A 313 22.99 -22.93 -6.18
N ILE A 314 22.87 -21.65 -6.53
CA ILE A 314 23.99 -20.88 -7.08
C ILE A 314 25.05 -20.60 -6.01
N ALA A 315 24.64 -20.22 -4.80
CA ALA A 315 25.55 -19.98 -3.68
C ALA A 315 26.35 -21.25 -3.34
N GLN A 316 25.69 -22.40 -3.31
CA GLN A 316 26.35 -23.69 -3.11
C GLN A 316 27.36 -24.01 -4.22
N ALA A 317 26.99 -23.83 -5.48
CA ALA A 317 27.85 -24.11 -6.64
C ALA A 317 29.05 -23.17 -6.74
N HIS A 318 28.97 -22.00 -6.13
CA HIS A 318 30.01 -20.97 -6.13
C HIS A 318 30.71 -20.80 -4.76
N GLU A 319 30.39 -21.64 -3.78
CA GLU A 319 30.92 -21.62 -2.40
C GLU A 319 30.75 -20.25 -1.71
N VAL A 320 29.57 -19.61 -1.90
CA VAL A 320 29.24 -18.31 -1.36
C VAL A 320 28.45 -18.45 -0.05
N THR A 321 28.86 -17.70 0.98
CA THR A 321 28.14 -17.63 2.25
C THR A 321 26.99 -16.60 2.12
N LEU A 322 25.77 -17.07 2.31
CA LEU A 322 24.57 -16.22 2.28
C LEU A 322 24.22 -15.68 3.68
N PRO A 323 23.61 -14.48 3.76
CA PRO A 323 23.01 -14.01 5.00
C PRO A 323 22.00 -14.99 5.57
N ALA A 324 21.85 -15.02 6.90
CA ALA A 324 20.85 -15.88 7.55
C ALA A 324 19.41 -15.40 7.34
N ASP A 325 19.19 -14.09 7.22
CA ASP A 325 17.87 -13.49 7.07
C ASP A 325 17.31 -13.67 5.64
N GLY A 326 16.04 -14.06 5.55
CA GLY A 326 15.36 -14.30 4.27
C GLY A 326 15.20 -13.03 3.43
N MET A 327 14.92 -11.87 4.04
CA MET A 327 14.81 -10.59 3.33
C MET A 327 16.14 -10.16 2.69
N ASP A 328 17.26 -10.44 3.37
CA ASP A 328 18.59 -10.13 2.83
C ASP A 328 18.92 -10.99 1.61
N ARG A 329 18.51 -12.26 1.62
CA ARG A 329 18.61 -13.16 0.46
C ARG A 329 17.74 -12.72 -0.70
N GLU A 330 16.49 -12.32 -0.41
CA GLU A 330 15.58 -11.75 -1.42
C GLU A 330 16.16 -10.48 -2.03
N GLU A 331 16.79 -9.62 -1.22
CA GLU A 331 17.42 -8.40 -1.70
C GLU A 331 18.60 -8.70 -2.64
N ILE A 332 19.48 -9.65 -2.29
CA ILE A 332 20.59 -10.09 -3.17
C ILE A 332 20.03 -10.60 -4.52
N GLN A 333 19.01 -11.43 -4.47
CA GLN A 333 18.37 -11.96 -5.68
C GLN A 333 17.72 -10.87 -6.53
N ALA A 334 17.05 -9.92 -5.89
CA ALA A 334 16.42 -8.78 -6.56
C ALA A 334 17.46 -7.86 -7.21
N GLN A 335 18.55 -7.53 -6.49
CA GLN A 335 19.64 -6.72 -7.03
C GLN A 335 20.24 -7.36 -8.30
N ALA A 336 20.54 -8.66 -8.26
CA ALA A 336 21.09 -9.37 -9.41
C ALA A 336 20.12 -9.39 -10.60
N ARG A 337 18.85 -9.71 -10.33
CA ARG A 337 17.79 -9.82 -11.35
C ARG A 337 17.48 -8.50 -12.03
N TYR A 338 17.46 -7.42 -11.27
CA TYR A 338 17.05 -6.11 -11.79
C TYR A 338 18.21 -5.18 -12.15
N ALA A 339 19.47 -5.57 -11.93
CA ALA A 339 20.66 -4.74 -12.18
C ALA A 339 20.65 -4.05 -13.56
N GLY A 340 20.44 -4.82 -14.64
CA GLY A 340 20.43 -4.27 -15.99
C GLY A 340 19.22 -3.39 -16.31
N TYR A 341 18.09 -3.58 -15.61
CA TYR A 341 16.91 -2.72 -15.75
C TYR A 341 17.11 -1.40 -15.01
N ILE A 342 17.64 -1.45 -13.80
CA ILE A 342 17.95 -0.28 -12.96
C ILE A 342 18.98 0.62 -13.67
N GLU A 343 20.03 0.02 -14.23
CA GLU A 343 21.04 0.80 -14.97
C GLU A 343 20.43 1.52 -16.19
N ARG A 344 19.54 0.86 -16.94
CA ARG A 344 18.83 1.49 -18.07
C ARG A 344 17.87 2.59 -17.61
N GLU A 345 17.17 2.40 -16.51
CA GLU A 345 16.27 3.38 -15.92
C GLU A 345 17.03 4.63 -15.50
N ARG A 346 18.13 4.47 -14.75
CA ARG A 346 19.02 5.57 -14.35
C ARG A 346 19.60 6.35 -15.51
N ARG A 347 19.92 5.68 -16.64
CA ARG A 347 20.40 6.36 -17.85
C ARG A 347 19.32 7.17 -18.58
N ARG A 348 18.05 6.79 -18.45
CA ARG A 348 16.92 7.51 -19.08
C ARG A 348 16.48 8.74 -18.26
N LEU A 349 16.74 8.74 -16.98
CA LEU A 349 16.32 9.78 -16.04
C LEU A 349 17.43 10.83 -15.78
N ARG A 350 18.65 10.60 -16.29
CA ARG A 350 19.73 11.59 -16.38
C ARG A 350 19.57 12.43 -17.65
#